data_595e84d1d24caf27f90db5beae1ab177
#
_entry.id   595e84d1d24caf27f90db5beae1ab177
#
_cell.length_a   1.000
_cell.length_b   1.000
_cell.length_c   1.000
_cell.angle_alpha   90.00
_cell.angle_beta   90.00
_cell.angle_gamma   90.00
#
_symmetry.space_group_name_H-M   'P 1'
#
loop_
_entity.id
_entity.type
_entity.pdbx_description
1 polymer ?
#
loop_
_entity_poly.entity_id
_entity_poly.type
_entity_poly.pdbx_seq_one_letter_code
_entity_poly.pdbx_strand_id
1 'polypeptide(L)'
;MKKIALVSLMAFEAIGVSAQKWVGVPENRFAVTVKIDSAIASEPQKLYMYSMIKRQMQLHDSISFDSLHRVGTMHGYVPYEYNVNLLFQRRGPQCVPIVVKGGDSLSIHIGDEDDGFRMRYIDKVEGSPSTLEMVRFQHKKDSLRQEYLNQNSQSQLYNLTDAQRDSINAIAKKEKDKWERYILEFACTGKSPYSVIDAAGDVFYSFRRNPTLYPYTEKEVDDMMNSLLVRFPDYPPMKAFVNDSTLGTYMSAQSFEIWGSLELRAYSERFQKDEKITMKPLKVGDYMNLKLYNGPLGNVNDFRGKYVLVDFWASWCQPCMAQMPNIRYAAQEFRDDLAVCLIGIDENRKQWWSTVKEKDMRNKDLTQTDRPYKINNYYAYDEKKRAMYPEYQSLDIKTIPHNYLVDRSGRIIAKNISITLAIDKIKALLEKEKQQ
;
A
#
# COMPACT_ATOMS: atom_id res chain seq x y z
N MET A 1 26.65 -15.59 -8.67
CA MET A 1 26.07 -14.24 -8.84
C MET A 1 25.56 -13.92 -10.27
N LYS A 2 26.06 -14.56 -11.34
CA LYS A 2 25.58 -14.32 -12.73
C LYS A 2 24.25 -15.03 -13.12
N LYS A 3 23.79 -16.03 -12.37
CA LYS A 3 22.57 -16.81 -12.71
C LYS A 3 21.25 -16.22 -12.17
N ILE A 4 21.29 -15.31 -11.19
CA ILE A 4 20.09 -14.73 -10.60
C ILE A 4 19.53 -13.58 -11.46
N ALA A 5 20.40 -12.85 -12.15
CA ALA A 5 19.97 -11.84 -13.12
C ALA A 5 19.27 -12.44 -14.36
N LEU A 6 19.63 -13.69 -14.72
CA LEU A 6 19.09 -14.35 -15.92
C LEU A 6 17.66 -14.86 -15.72
N VAL A 7 17.27 -15.24 -14.50
CA VAL A 7 15.92 -15.80 -14.23
C VAL A 7 14.85 -14.71 -14.15
N SER A 8 15.16 -13.55 -13.59
CA SER A 8 14.24 -12.40 -13.68
C SER A 8 14.13 -11.84 -15.10
N LEU A 9 15.20 -11.93 -15.90
CA LEU A 9 15.17 -11.57 -17.32
C LEU A 9 14.39 -12.60 -18.15
N MET A 10 14.51 -13.89 -17.87
CA MET A 10 13.78 -14.95 -18.61
C MET A 10 12.26 -14.92 -18.33
N ALA A 11 11.80 -14.48 -17.16
CA ALA A 11 10.37 -14.27 -16.93
C ALA A 11 9.82 -13.08 -17.75
N PHE A 12 10.66 -12.13 -18.11
CA PHE A 12 10.32 -11.02 -19.01
C PHE A 12 10.41 -11.40 -20.49
N GLU A 13 11.31 -12.31 -20.86
CA GLU A 13 11.50 -12.75 -22.26
C GLU A 13 10.50 -13.82 -22.72
N ALA A 14 9.87 -14.56 -21.80
CA ALA A 14 8.94 -15.65 -22.15
C ALA A 14 7.50 -15.19 -22.47
N ILE A 15 7.17 -13.89 -22.30
CA ILE A 15 5.89 -13.33 -22.75
C ILE A 15 6.10 -12.88 -24.19
N GLY A 16 5.69 -13.74 -25.13
CA GLY A 16 5.81 -13.51 -26.58
C GLY A 16 5.30 -12.12 -26.97
N VAL A 17 6.24 -11.23 -27.29
CA VAL A 17 5.97 -9.90 -27.81
C VAL A 17 5.46 -10.06 -29.24
N SER A 18 4.14 -10.09 -29.44
CA SER A 18 3.61 -9.78 -30.75
C SER A 18 3.99 -8.33 -31.04
N ALA A 19 4.83 -8.10 -32.05
CA ALA A 19 5.26 -6.75 -32.44
C ALA A 19 4.03 -5.87 -32.64
N GLN A 20 3.80 -4.96 -31.70
CA GLN A 20 2.65 -4.06 -31.78
C GLN A 20 2.95 -3.02 -32.87
N LYS A 21 2.00 -2.79 -33.79
CA LYS A 21 2.17 -1.94 -34.98
C LYS A 21 2.66 -0.51 -34.71
N TRP A 22 2.62 -0.05 -33.47
CA TRP A 22 3.02 1.29 -33.04
C TRP A 22 4.43 1.36 -32.42
N VAL A 23 5.04 0.22 -32.11
CA VAL A 23 6.44 0.15 -31.63
C VAL A 23 7.37 0.36 -32.82
N GLY A 24 8.36 1.27 -32.65
CA GLY A 24 9.26 1.67 -33.70
C GLY A 24 8.74 2.79 -34.64
N VAL A 25 7.49 3.23 -34.45
CA VAL A 25 6.93 4.39 -35.15
C VAL A 25 7.44 5.67 -34.49
N PRO A 26 8.17 6.55 -35.19
CA PRO A 26 8.79 7.74 -34.59
C PRO A 26 7.83 8.66 -33.82
N GLU A 27 6.61 8.83 -34.32
CA GLU A 27 5.58 9.68 -33.71
C GLU A 27 5.10 9.14 -32.36
N ASN A 28 5.28 7.87 -32.10
CA ASN A 28 4.91 7.19 -30.84
C ASN A 28 6.04 7.14 -29.82
N ARG A 29 7.24 7.58 -30.21
CA ARG A 29 8.42 7.57 -29.34
C ARG A 29 8.35 8.68 -28.30
N PHE A 30 8.73 8.37 -27.08
CA PHE A 30 8.94 9.32 -26.00
C PHE A 30 10.28 9.08 -25.30
N ALA A 31 10.76 10.06 -24.55
CA ALA A 31 11.95 9.99 -23.73
C ALA A 31 11.68 10.44 -22.30
N VAL A 32 12.32 9.77 -21.34
CA VAL A 32 12.23 10.09 -19.91
C VAL A 32 13.62 10.21 -19.33
N THR A 33 14.03 11.39 -18.95
CA THR A 33 15.24 11.62 -18.17
C THR A 33 14.88 11.57 -16.69
N VAL A 34 15.45 10.61 -15.98
CA VAL A 34 15.24 10.40 -14.56
C VAL A 34 16.45 10.85 -13.78
N LYS A 35 16.22 11.68 -12.78
CA LYS A 35 17.20 12.04 -11.75
C LYS A 35 16.69 11.49 -10.41
N ILE A 36 17.56 10.81 -9.66
CA ILE A 36 17.23 10.25 -8.35
C ILE A 36 18.09 10.87 -7.25
N ASP A 37 17.54 10.95 -6.04
CA ASP A 37 18.25 11.43 -4.87
C ASP A 37 19.39 10.51 -4.45
N SER A 38 20.38 11.10 -3.77
CA SER A 38 21.55 10.36 -3.25
C SER A 38 21.17 9.27 -2.26
N ALA A 39 20.11 9.49 -1.47
CA ALA A 39 19.60 8.49 -0.54
C ALA A 39 19.07 7.24 -1.27
N ILE A 40 18.41 7.44 -2.43
CA ILE A 40 17.94 6.34 -3.29
C ILE A 40 19.10 5.62 -3.96
N ALA A 41 20.10 6.36 -4.42
CA ALA A 41 21.28 5.86 -5.12
C ALA A 41 22.39 5.34 -4.20
N SER A 42 22.18 5.33 -2.89
CA SER A 42 23.17 4.87 -1.89
C SER A 42 23.63 3.42 -2.12
N GLU A 43 22.77 2.62 -2.76
CA GLU A 43 23.09 1.27 -3.25
C GLU A 43 22.83 1.17 -4.75
N PRO A 44 23.64 0.39 -5.53
CA PRO A 44 23.37 0.17 -6.94
C PRO A 44 22.00 -0.46 -7.14
N GLN A 45 21.19 0.12 -8.01
CA GLN A 45 19.86 -0.37 -8.32
C GLN A 45 19.50 -0.15 -9.78
N LYS A 46 18.57 -0.94 -10.28
CA LYS A 46 18.06 -0.85 -11.64
C LYS A 46 16.63 -0.33 -11.62
N LEU A 47 16.35 0.60 -12.52
CA LEU A 47 15.03 1.15 -12.78
C LEU A 47 14.53 0.59 -14.11
N TYR A 48 13.35 0.03 -14.11
CA TYR A 48 12.68 -0.47 -15.31
C TYR A 48 11.54 0.46 -15.68
N MET A 49 11.36 0.70 -16.98
CA MET A 49 10.24 1.44 -17.53
C MET A 49 9.32 0.53 -18.31
N TYR A 50 8.06 0.41 -17.93
CA TYR A 50 7.10 -0.48 -18.55
C TYR A 50 5.68 0.11 -18.59
N SER A 51 4.86 -0.40 -19.50
CA SER A 51 3.41 -0.12 -19.52
C SER A 51 2.61 -1.42 -19.59
N MET A 52 1.32 -1.33 -19.22
CA MET A 52 0.36 -2.43 -19.32
C MET A 52 -0.65 -2.10 -20.42
N ILE A 53 -0.40 -2.54 -21.63
CA ILE A 53 -1.27 -2.28 -22.76
C ILE A 53 -2.01 -3.57 -23.12
N LYS A 54 -3.33 -3.56 -23.14
CA LYS A 54 -4.19 -4.72 -23.43
C LYS A 54 -3.86 -5.95 -22.56
N ARG A 55 -3.65 -5.74 -21.26
CA ARG A 55 -3.26 -6.78 -20.27
C ARG A 55 -1.89 -7.42 -20.53
N GLN A 56 -1.07 -6.85 -21.38
CA GLN A 56 0.28 -7.32 -21.62
C GLN A 56 1.27 -6.30 -21.10
N MET A 57 2.22 -6.79 -20.30
CA MET A 57 3.33 -5.95 -19.84
C MET A 57 4.27 -5.73 -21.03
N GLN A 58 4.55 -4.47 -21.31
CA GLN A 58 5.55 -4.05 -22.26
C GLN A 58 6.69 -3.37 -21.54
N LEU A 59 7.85 -4.00 -21.52
CA LEU A 59 9.07 -3.36 -21.09
C LEU A 59 9.55 -2.42 -22.19
N HIS A 60 9.74 -1.14 -21.85
CA HIS A 60 10.25 -0.14 -22.77
C HIS A 60 11.77 -0.05 -22.71
N ASP A 61 12.31 0.15 -21.50
CA ASP A 61 13.74 0.37 -21.29
C ASP A 61 14.11 0.12 -19.82
N SER A 62 15.41 0.17 -19.54
CA SER A 62 15.91 0.09 -18.17
C SER A 62 17.24 0.81 -18.00
N ILE A 63 17.48 1.37 -16.82
CA ILE A 63 18.71 2.09 -16.50
C ILE A 63 19.22 1.66 -15.13
N SER A 64 20.54 1.67 -14.96
CA SER A 64 21.19 1.39 -13.67
C SER A 64 21.65 2.69 -13.03
N PHE A 65 21.42 2.80 -11.73
CA PHE A 65 21.84 3.90 -10.89
C PHE A 65 22.77 3.43 -9.78
N ASP A 66 23.70 4.27 -9.40
CA ASP A 66 24.59 4.11 -8.25
C ASP A 66 24.94 5.48 -7.65
N SER A 67 25.80 5.51 -6.64
CA SER A 67 26.20 6.75 -5.97
C SER A 67 26.83 7.80 -6.88
N LEU A 68 27.42 7.38 -8.02
CA LEU A 68 28.08 8.26 -8.98
C LEU A 68 27.17 8.61 -10.17
N HIS A 69 26.31 7.67 -10.57
CA HIS A 69 25.44 7.79 -11.75
C HIS A 69 24.00 7.89 -11.29
N ARG A 70 23.49 9.11 -11.12
CA ARG A 70 22.15 9.41 -10.58
C ARG A 70 21.19 10.01 -11.61
N VAL A 71 21.64 10.18 -12.84
CA VAL A 71 20.83 10.71 -13.95
C VAL A 71 20.94 9.77 -15.13
N GLY A 72 19.83 9.52 -15.80
CA GLY A 72 19.84 8.75 -17.03
C GLY A 72 18.56 8.90 -17.83
N THR A 73 18.64 8.60 -19.13
CA THR A 73 17.51 8.75 -20.05
C THR A 73 17.09 7.39 -20.58
N MET A 74 15.80 7.13 -20.53
CA MET A 74 15.13 5.95 -21.08
C MET A 74 14.21 6.37 -22.23
N HIS A 75 13.98 5.43 -23.15
CA HIS A 75 13.13 5.64 -24.31
C HIS A 75 12.03 4.59 -24.38
N GLY A 76 10.86 4.97 -24.87
CA GLY A 76 9.74 4.06 -25.05
C GLY A 76 8.83 4.47 -26.19
N TYR A 77 7.77 3.69 -26.38
CA TYR A 77 6.73 3.92 -27.36
C TYR A 77 5.36 3.73 -26.74
N VAL A 78 4.43 4.61 -27.03
CA VAL A 78 3.01 4.48 -26.66
C VAL A 78 2.12 4.83 -27.84
N PRO A 79 0.99 4.14 -28.05
CA PRO A 79 0.13 4.38 -29.22
C PRO A 79 -0.70 5.67 -29.12
N TYR A 80 -0.85 6.19 -27.92
CA TYR A 80 -1.58 7.42 -27.55
C TYR A 80 -1.12 7.81 -26.15
N GLU A 81 -1.66 8.89 -25.56
CA GLU A 81 -1.34 9.23 -24.18
C GLU A 81 -1.64 8.05 -23.24
N TYR A 82 -0.65 7.61 -22.49
CA TYR A 82 -0.77 6.42 -21.65
C TYR A 82 0.07 6.49 -20.40
N ASN A 83 -0.31 5.67 -19.41
CA ASN A 83 0.48 5.49 -18.19
C ASN A 83 1.67 4.57 -18.45
N VAL A 84 2.82 5.03 -18.03
CA VAL A 84 4.07 4.26 -18.01
C VAL A 84 4.57 4.25 -16.58
N ASN A 85 5.02 3.10 -16.13
CA ASN A 85 5.46 2.88 -14.76
C ASN A 85 6.98 2.74 -14.69
N LEU A 86 7.58 3.40 -13.71
CA LEU A 86 8.99 3.29 -13.37
C LEU A 86 9.10 2.42 -12.12
N LEU A 87 9.81 1.29 -12.20
CA LEU A 87 9.90 0.27 -11.16
C LEU A 87 11.34 0.09 -10.69
N PHE A 88 11.60 0.30 -9.40
CA PHE A 88 12.89 0.06 -8.76
C PHE A 88 13.06 -1.42 -8.35
N GLN A 89 14.16 -2.04 -8.75
CA GLN A 89 14.41 -3.48 -8.53
C GLN A 89 14.63 -3.86 -7.05
N ARG A 90 15.25 -3.01 -6.23
CA ARG A 90 15.81 -3.42 -4.93
C ARG A 90 15.03 -2.99 -3.69
N ARG A 91 14.12 -2.05 -3.78
CA ARG A 91 13.39 -1.53 -2.60
C ARG A 91 11.93 -1.99 -2.52
N GLY A 92 11.67 -3.21 -2.96
CA GLY A 92 10.29 -3.67 -3.17
C GLY A 92 9.70 -3.06 -4.45
N PRO A 93 8.47 -3.40 -4.83
CA PRO A 93 7.84 -2.86 -6.03
C PRO A 93 7.41 -1.41 -5.81
N GLN A 94 8.37 -0.50 -5.75
CA GLN A 94 8.10 0.94 -5.76
C GLN A 94 7.88 1.36 -7.20
N CYS A 95 6.65 1.78 -7.48
CA CYS A 95 6.22 2.23 -8.79
C CYS A 95 6.03 3.73 -8.79
N VAL A 96 6.60 4.37 -9.78
CA VAL A 96 6.38 5.80 -10.04
C VAL A 96 5.63 5.90 -11.37
N PRO A 97 4.32 6.18 -11.35
CA PRO A 97 3.55 6.36 -12.57
C PRO A 97 3.88 7.69 -13.23
N ILE A 98 3.95 7.69 -14.55
CA ILE A 98 4.02 8.89 -15.39
C ILE A 98 3.02 8.77 -16.53
N VAL A 99 2.52 9.88 -17.04
CA VAL A 99 1.62 9.91 -18.20
C VAL A 99 2.35 10.57 -19.36
N VAL A 100 2.51 9.82 -20.44
CA VAL A 100 3.26 10.24 -21.62
C VAL A 100 2.49 9.98 -22.90
N LYS A 101 2.83 10.73 -23.93
CA LYS A 101 2.40 10.50 -25.31
C LYS A 101 3.62 10.53 -26.25
N GLY A 102 3.42 10.09 -27.46
CA GLY A 102 4.44 10.22 -28.51
C GLY A 102 4.86 11.68 -28.68
N GLY A 103 6.18 11.89 -28.85
CA GLY A 103 6.82 13.21 -28.92
C GLY A 103 7.24 13.79 -27.57
N ASP A 104 6.77 13.25 -26.45
CA ASP A 104 7.16 13.76 -25.12
C ASP A 104 8.65 13.52 -24.85
N SER A 105 9.29 14.55 -24.30
CA SER A 105 10.62 14.48 -23.70
C SER A 105 10.53 15.08 -22.31
N LEU A 106 10.39 14.25 -21.30
CA LEU A 106 10.21 14.72 -19.93
C LEU A 106 11.44 14.49 -19.09
N SER A 107 11.64 15.37 -18.12
CA SER A 107 12.61 15.23 -17.06
C SER A 107 11.87 15.13 -15.73
N ILE A 108 12.19 14.12 -14.95
CA ILE A 108 11.62 13.89 -13.62
C ILE A 108 12.71 13.77 -12.57
N HIS A 109 12.44 14.30 -11.40
CA HIS A 109 13.24 14.07 -10.20
C HIS A 109 12.44 13.19 -9.24
N ILE A 110 13.04 12.11 -8.77
CA ILE A 110 12.43 11.19 -7.81
C ILE A 110 13.15 11.35 -6.48
N GLY A 111 12.44 11.92 -5.51
CA GLY A 111 12.92 12.11 -4.14
C GLY A 111 12.87 10.84 -3.30
N ASP A 112 13.43 10.92 -2.09
CA ASP A 112 13.39 9.82 -1.11
C ASP A 112 12.14 9.85 -0.23
N GLU A 113 11.23 10.78 -0.46
CA GLU A 113 9.95 10.80 0.23
C GLU A 113 9.11 9.60 -0.21
N ASP A 114 8.77 8.77 0.78
CA ASP A 114 7.88 7.62 0.62
C ASP A 114 6.61 7.93 1.41
N ASP A 115 5.47 8.01 0.72
CA ASP A 115 4.17 8.30 1.33
C ASP A 115 3.61 7.13 2.17
N GLY A 116 4.41 6.07 2.35
CA GLY A 116 3.99 4.84 3.01
C GLY A 116 3.12 3.93 2.14
N PHE A 117 2.78 4.37 0.91
CA PHE A 117 1.96 3.62 -0.05
C PHE A 117 2.77 2.94 -1.16
N ARG A 118 4.09 2.88 -1.04
CA ARG A 118 5.00 2.29 -2.04
C ARG A 118 5.14 3.10 -3.33
N MET A 119 4.55 4.29 -3.39
CA MET A 119 4.74 5.23 -4.47
C MET A 119 5.72 6.30 -4.00
N ARG A 120 6.80 6.49 -4.75
CA ARG A 120 7.70 7.61 -4.52
C ARG A 120 7.13 8.84 -5.19
N TYR A 121 7.21 9.97 -4.49
CA TYR A 121 6.78 11.23 -5.07
C TYR A 121 7.78 11.67 -6.14
N ILE A 122 7.21 12.18 -7.22
CA ILE A 122 7.95 12.95 -8.20
C ILE A 122 8.02 14.38 -7.67
N ASP A 123 9.21 14.81 -7.24
CA ASP A 123 9.42 16.16 -6.69
C ASP A 123 9.33 17.23 -7.78
N LYS A 124 9.78 16.89 -8.99
CA LYS A 124 9.83 17.82 -10.12
C LYS A 124 9.54 17.11 -11.44
N VAL A 125 8.66 17.73 -12.24
CA VAL A 125 8.31 17.29 -13.58
C VAL A 125 8.47 18.45 -14.55
N GLU A 126 9.18 18.21 -15.65
CA GLU A 126 9.33 19.14 -16.77
C GLU A 126 9.09 18.39 -18.08
N GLY A 127 8.50 19.05 -19.08
CA GLY A 127 8.36 18.51 -20.44
C GLY A 127 7.13 17.61 -20.70
N SER A 128 6.29 17.32 -19.69
CA SER A 128 5.01 16.61 -19.87
C SER A 128 3.90 17.28 -19.04
N PRO A 129 3.01 18.05 -19.69
CA PRO A 129 1.84 18.63 -19.01
C PRO A 129 0.94 17.56 -18.38
N SER A 130 0.76 16.42 -19.03
CA SER A 130 -0.08 15.31 -18.55
C SER A 130 0.47 14.67 -17.30
N THR A 131 1.80 14.40 -17.23
CA THR A 131 2.43 13.92 -16.02
C THR A 131 2.33 14.94 -14.89
N LEU A 132 2.55 16.22 -15.17
CA LEU A 132 2.47 17.28 -14.17
C LEU A 132 1.03 17.40 -13.61
N GLU A 133 0.03 17.34 -14.47
CA GLU A 133 -1.39 17.35 -14.07
C GLU A 133 -1.71 16.14 -13.19
N MET A 134 -1.30 14.94 -13.61
CA MET A 134 -1.49 13.71 -12.83
C MET A 134 -0.82 13.81 -11.44
N VAL A 135 0.44 14.25 -11.37
CA VAL A 135 1.16 14.40 -10.09
C VAL A 135 0.43 15.37 -9.16
N ARG A 136 0.01 16.52 -9.66
CA ARG A 136 -0.76 17.50 -8.87
C ARG A 136 -2.10 16.93 -8.39
N PHE A 137 -2.79 16.22 -9.27
CA PHE A 137 -4.05 15.55 -8.91
C PHE A 137 -3.84 14.52 -7.80
N GLN A 138 -2.85 13.62 -7.94
CA GLN A 138 -2.57 12.60 -6.94
C GLN A 138 -2.16 13.21 -5.59
N HIS A 139 -1.24 14.16 -5.55
CA HIS A 139 -0.83 14.82 -4.32
C HIS A 139 -2.03 15.45 -3.58
N LYS A 140 -2.91 16.15 -4.29
CA LYS A 140 -4.10 16.76 -3.68
C LYS A 140 -5.10 15.71 -3.24
N LYS A 141 -5.33 14.67 -4.06
CA LYS A 141 -6.20 13.53 -3.74
C LYS A 141 -5.72 12.83 -2.47
N ASP A 142 -4.41 12.56 -2.37
CA ASP A 142 -3.82 11.89 -1.22
C ASP A 142 -3.87 12.75 0.05
N SER A 143 -3.60 14.05 -0.06
CA SER A 143 -3.75 15.00 1.05
C SER A 143 -5.18 14.99 1.62
N LEU A 144 -6.20 15.11 0.75
CA LEU A 144 -7.61 15.08 1.18
C LEU A 144 -8.01 13.73 1.76
N ARG A 145 -7.52 12.64 1.16
CA ARG A 145 -7.74 11.30 1.68
C ARG A 145 -7.12 11.12 3.05
N GLN A 146 -5.91 11.65 3.29
CA GLN A 146 -5.25 11.56 4.58
C GLN A 146 -6.00 12.32 5.67
N GLU A 147 -6.56 13.49 5.36
CA GLU A 147 -7.43 14.25 6.27
C GLU A 147 -8.65 13.41 6.68
N TYR A 148 -9.32 12.78 5.70
CA TYR A 148 -10.42 11.84 5.97
C TYR A 148 -9.98 10.66 6.84
N LEU A 149 -8.88 10.00 6.50
CA LEU A 149 -8.39 8.82 7.23
C LEU A 149 -8.01 9.17 8.67
N ASN A 150 -7.41 10.34 8.90
CA ASN A 150 -7.08 10.83 10.24
C ASN A 150 -8.34 10.99 11.10
N GLN A 151 -9.40 11.61 10.57
CA GLN A 151 -10.67 11.74 11.27
C GLN A 151 -11.37 10.40 11.48
N ASN A 152 -11.45 9.58 10.43
CA ASN A 152 -12.07 8.26 10.49
C ASN A 152 -11.38 7.34 11.51
N SER A 153 -10.06 7.41 11.64
CA SER A 153 -9.32 6.62 12.63
C SER A 153 -9.67 7.02 14.07
N GLN A 154 -9.94 8.29 14.32
CA GLN A 154 -10.37 8.76 15.63
C GLN A 154 -11.74 8.20 16.03
N SER A 155 -12.67 8.04 15.08
CA SER A 155 -14.00 7.46 15.34
C SER A 155 -13.94 5.99 15.77
N GLN A 156 -12.83 5.30 15.49
CA GLN A 156 -12.60 3.90 15.83
C GLN A 156 -12.03 3.70 17.25
N LEU A 157 -11.79 4.78 18.01
CA LEU A 157 -11.29 4.66 19.37
C LEU A 157 -12.33 3.97 20.26
N TYR A 158 -11.84 3.04 21.09
CA TYR A 158 -12.69 2.21 21.93
C TYR A 158 -13.44 3.01 23.03
N ASN A 159 -12.78 3.99 23.62
CA ASN A 159 -13.24 4.72 24.79
C ASN A 159 -14.11 5.96 24.48
N LEU A 160 -14.65 6.07 23.27
CA LEU A 160 -15.55 7.17 22.92
C LEU A 160 -16.98 6.90 23.39
N THR A 161 -17.67 7.93 23.85
CA THR A 161 -19.14 7.92 23.99
C THR A 161 -19.79 7.95 22.61
N ASP A 162 -21.05 7.52 22.50
CA ASP A 162 -21.79 7.56 21.23
C ASP A 162 -21.86 8.99 20.66
N ALA A 163 -22.14 9.99 21.48
CA ALA A 163 -22.18 11.39 21.05
C ALA A 163 -20.81 11.90 20.52
N GLN A 164 -19.70 11.48 21.14
CA GLN A 164 -18.36 11.82 20.65
C GLN A 164 -18.08 11.12 19.32
N ARG A 165 -18.45 9.84 19.20
CA ARG A 165 -18.31 9.07 17.98
C ARG A 165 -19.11 9.67 16.83
N ASP A 166 -20.36 10.06 17.07
CA ASP A 166 -21.23 10.70 16.08
C ASP A 166 -20.65 12.04 15.60
N SER A 167 -20.13 12.85 16.52
CA SER A 167 -19.47 14.10 16.16
C SER A 167 -18.24 13.89 15.27
N ILE A 168 -17.38 12.92 15.61
CA ILE A 168 -16.20 12.58 14.82
C ILE A 168 -16.60 12.00 13.46
N ASN A 169 -17.62 11.14 13.40
CA ASN A 169 -18.14 10.57 12.15
C ASN A 169 -18.69 11.66 11.23
N ALA A 170 -19.36 12.69 11.78
CA ALA A 170 -19.84 13.83 10.99
C ALA A 170 -18.67 14.62 10.35
N ILE A 171 -17.59 14.84 11.10
CA ILE A 171 -16.38 15.48 10.59
C ILE A 171 -15.72 14.57 9.53
N ALA A 172 -15.53 13.30 9.81
CA ALA A 172 -14.94 12.34 8.88
C ALA A 172 -15.74 12.27 7.57
N LYS A 173 -17.09 12.28 7.66
CA LYS A 173 -17.95 12.32 6.48
C LYS A 173 -17.71 13.58 5.66
N LYS A 174 -17.60 14.74 6.29
CA LYS A 174 -17.33 16.02 5.59
C LYS A 174 -15.98 15.98 4.87
N GLU A 175 -14.94 15.45 5.49
CA GLU A 175 -13.63 15.30 4.84
C GLU A 175 -13.67 14.26 3.69
N LYS A 176 -14.40 13.15 3.86
CA LYS A 176 -14.66 12.21 2.78
C LYS A 176 -15.38 12.88 1.61
N ASP A 177 -16.42 13.65 1.89
CA ASP A 177 -17.20 14.34 0.85
C ASP A 177 -16.32 15.33 0.05
N LYS A 178 -15.39 16.04 0.70
CA LYS A 178 -14.40 16.90 0.03
C LYS A 178 -13.48 16.11 -0.91
N TRP A 179 -12.95 14.99 -0.42
CA TRP A 179 -12.08 14.11 -1.18
C TRP A 179 -12.81 13.57 -2.41
N GLU A 180 -14.02 13.03 -2.25
CA GLU A 180 -14.82 12.48 -3.35
C GLU A 180 -15.23 13.56 -4.37
N ARG A 181 -15.65 14.74 -3.90
CA ARG A 181 -15.97 15.88 -4.76
C ARG A 181 -14.78 16.34 -5.59
N TYR A 182 -13.59 16.33 -5.03
CA TYR A 182 -12.37 16.67 -5.76
C TYR A 182 -12.09 15.70 -6.91
N ILE A 183 -12.33 14.40 -6.74
CA ILE A 183 -12.16 13.41 -7.80
C ILE A 183 -13.17 13.66 -8.93
N LEU A 184 -14.44 13.90 -8.60
CA LEU A 184 -15.46 14.25 -9.58
C LEU A 184 -15.11 15.54 -10.33
N GLU A 185 -14.68 16.60 -9.63
CA GLU A 185 -14.25 17.86 -10.25
C GLU A 185 -13.11 17.63 -11.24
N PHE A 186 -12.11 16.85 -10.87
CA PHE A 186 -11.01 16.51 -11.77
C PHE A 186 -11.48 15.68 -12.97
N ALA A 187 -12.36 14.72 -12.78
CA ALA A 187 -12.97 13.98 -13.89
C ALA A 187 -13.70 14.90 -14.88
N CYS A 188 -14.33 15.97 -14.39
CA CYS A 188 -15.03 16.97 -15.21
C CYS A 188 -14.12 18.02 -15.86
N THR A 189 -12.96 18.36 -15.27
CA THR A 189 -12.16 19.53 -15.68
C THR A 189 -10.74 19.20 -16.13
N GLY A 190 -10.20 18.03 -15.80
CA GLY A 190 -8.85 17.58 -16.15
C GLY A 190 -8.61 17.58 -17.66
N LYS A 191 -7.38 17.78 -18.08
CA LYS A 191 -6.98 17.91 -19.49
C LYS A 191 -6.31 16.66 -20.06
N SER A 192 -5.66 15.86 -19.21
CA SER A 192 -5.06 14.58 -19.58
C SER A 192 -6.15 13.53 -19.72
N PRO A 193 -6.42 13.02 -20.93
CA PRO A 193 -7.48 12.03 -21.14
C PRO A 193 -7.24 10.74 -20.35
N TYR A 194 -5.97 10.32 -20.17
CA TYR A 194 -5.65 9.17 -19.35
C TYR A 194 -6.03 9.38 -17.87
N SER A 195 -5.57 10.50 -17.28
CA SER A 195 -5.83 10.79 -15.86
C SER A 195 -7.33 11.05 -15.61
N VAL A 196 -8.03 11.61 -16.59
CA VAL A 196 -9.48 11.82 -16.52
C VAL A 196 -10.26 10.51 -16.54
N ILE A 197 -9.88 9.53 -17.37
CA ILE A 197 -10.51 8.19 -17.35
C ILE A 197 -10.33 7.53 -15.99
N ASP A 198 -9.14 7.62 -15.40
CA ASP A 198 -8.85 7.02 -14.08
C ASP A 198 -9.77 7.62 -13.02
N ALA A 199 -9.86 8.94 -12.95
CA ALA A 199 -10.75 9.63 -12.02
C ALA A 199 -12.24 9.36 -12.30
N ALA A 200 -12.66 9.37 -13.56
CA ALA A 200 -14.04 9.09 -13.97
C ALA A 200 -14.44 7.64 -13.65
N GLY A 201 -13.51 6.71 -13.81
CA GLY A 201 -13.68 5.32 -13.40
C GLY A 201 -13.91 5.19 -11.89
N ASP A 202 -13.06 5.83 -11.07
CA ASP A 202 -13.24 5.86 -9.62
C ASP A 202 -14.64 6.37 -9.23
N VAL A 203 -15.09 7.49 -9.79
CA VAL A 203 -16.41 8.07 -9.54
C VAL A 203 -17.52 7.13 -9.98
N PHE A 204 -17.50 6.70 -11.25
CA PHE A 204 -18.57 5.90 -11.86
C PHE A 204 -18.81 4.57 -11.15
N TYR A 205 -17.75 3.78 -10.91
CA TYR A 205 -17.89 2.46 -10.29
C TYR A 205 -18.21 2.53 -8.81
N SER A 206 -17.62 3.49 -8.11
CA SER A 206 -17.89 3.71 -6.70
C SER A 206 -19.35 4.10 -6.48
N PHE A 207 -19.86 5.03 -7.26
CA PHE A 207 -21.26 5.47 -7.21
C PHE A 207 -22.23 4.34 -7.59
N ARG A 208 -22.00 3.63 -8.70
CA ARG A 208 -22.85 2.52 -9.15
C ARG A 208 -22.93 1.38 -8.13
N ARG A 209 -21.88 1.16 -7.36
CA ARG A 209 -21.89 0.11 -6.31
C ARG A 209 -22.76 0.52 -5.12
N ASN A 210 -22.71 1.76 -4.67
CA ASN A 210 -23.53 2.25 -3.57
C ASN A 210 -23.73 3.78 -3.63
N PRO A 211 -24.77 4.27 -4.32
CA PRO A 211 -25.00 5.71 -4.51
C PRO A 211 -25.11 6.52 -3.23
N THR A 212 -25.60 5.89 -2.14
CA THR A 212 -25.85 6.59 -0.87
C THR A 212 -24.57 6.95 -0.10
N LEU A 213 -23.44 6.37 -0.46
CA LEU A 213 -22.16 6.60 0.21
C LEU A 213 -21.35 7.78 -0.35
N TYR A 214 -21.83 8.39 -1.45
CA TYR A 214 -21.08 9.41 -2.19
C TYR A 214 -21.82 10.74 -2.22
N PRO A 215 -21.08 11.88 -2.24
CA PRO A 215 -21.67 13.21 -2.11
C PRO A 215 -22.16 13.81 -3.45
N TYR A 216 -22.40 13.00 -4.47
CA TYR A 216 -22.86 13.43 -5.78
C TYR A 216 -24.09 12.65 -6.22
N THR A 217 -24.85 13.26 -7.13
CA THR A 217 -26.11 12.73 -7.65
C THR A 217 -25.88 11.90 -8.92
N GLU A 218 -26.84 11.05 -9.28
CA GLU A 218 -26.82 10.31 -10.53
C GLU A 218 -26.67 11.25 -11.75
N LYS A 219 -27.38 12.38 -11.73
CA LYS A 219 -27.28 13.39 -12.79
C LYS A 219 -25.84 13.92 -12.94
N GLU A 220 -25.13 14.21 -11.85
CA GLU A 220 -23.74 14.70 -11.91
C GLU A 220 -22.81 13.63 -12.49
N VAL A 221 -23.03 12.36 -12.18
CA VAL A 221 -22.24 11.24 -12.73
C VAL A 221 -22.55 11.06 -14.22
N ASP A 222 -23.82 11.14 -14.63
CA ASP A 222 -24.22 11.03 -16.03
C ASP A 222 -23.71 12.24 -16.84
N ASP A 223 -23.81 13.45 -16.33
CA ASP A 223 -23.27 14.67 -16.96
C ASP A 223 -21.73 14.55 -17.14
N MET A 224 -21.01 14.05 -16.13
CA MET A 224 -19.59 13.75 -16.24
C MET A 224 -19.34 12.76 -17.39
N MET A 225 -19.99 11.59 -17.39
CA MET A 225 -19.80 10.56 -18.41
C MET A 225 -20.10 11.06 -19.82
N ASN A 226 -21.19 11.82 -20.00
CA ASN A 226 -21.57 12.41 -21.28
C ASN A 226 -20.55 13.44 -21.77
N SER A 227 -19.89 14.17 -20.88
CA SER A 227 -18.86 15.15 -21.22
C SER A 227 -17.59 14.52 -21.79
N LEU A 228 -17.27 13.28 -21.44
CA LEU A 228 -15.98 12.65 -21.74
C LEU A 228 -15.72 12.52 -23.24
N LEU A 229 -16.70 12.05 -24.01
CA LEU A 229 -16.55 11.92 -25.47
C LEU A 229 -16.53 13.28 -26.19
N VAL A 230 -17.18 14.29 -25.62
CA VAL A 230 -17.14 15.66 -26.16
C VAL A 230 -15.77 16.28 -25.96
N ARG A 231 -15.16 16.04 -24.81
CA ARG A 231 -13.83 16.58 -24.44
C ARG A 231 -12.67 15.84 -25.11
N PHE A 232 -12.82 14.53 -25.31
CA PHE A 232 -11.75 13.66 -25.82
C PHE A 232 -12.23 12.76 -26.97
N PRO A 233 -12.73 13.33 -28.07
CA PRO A 233 -13.35 12.57 -29.16
C PRO A 233 -12.38 11.62 -29.88
N ASP A 234 -11.09 11.96 -29.88
CA ASP A 234 -10.06 11.20 -30.61
C ASP A 234 -9.22 10.29 -29.71
N TYR A 235 -9.56 10.16 -28.41
CA TYR A 235 -8.86 9.30 -27.50
C TYR A 235 -9.49 7.89 -27.44
N PRO A 236 -8.86 6.86 -28.07
CA PRO A 236 -9.47 5.54 -28.21
C PRO A 236 -9.91 4.88 -26.90
N PRO A 237 -9.13 4.96 -25.76
CA PRO A 237 -9.59 4.40 -24.49
C PRO A 237 -10.85 5.07 -23.95
N MET A 238 -11.08 6.37 -24.22
CA MET A 238 -12.29 7.06 -23.78
C MET A 238 -13.54 6.50 -24.45
N LYS A 239 -13.44 6.25 -25.77
CA LYS A 239 -14.54 5.62 -26.52
C LYS A 239 -14.88 4.23 -25.97
N ALA A 240 -13.85 3.46 -25.66
CA ALA A 240 -14.02 2.14 -25.04
C ALA A 240 -14.63 2.23 -23.64
N PHE A 241 -14.18 3.18 -22.82
CA PHE A 241 -14.66 3.38 -21.44
C PHE A 241 -16.14 3.80 -21.41
N VAL A 242 -16.56 4.72 -22.24
CA VAL A 242 -17.95 5.21 -22.25
C VAL A 242 -18.91 4.18 -22.87
N ASN A 243 -18.47 3.44 -23.89
CA ASN A 243 -19.31 2.44 -24.56
C ASN A 243 -19.35 1.10 -23.82
N ASP A 244 -18.32 0.78 -23.04
CA ASP A 244 -18.24 -0.44 -22.25
C ASP A 244 -17.84 -0.09 -20.83
N SER A 245 -18.86 0.18 -20.02
CA SER A 245 -18.69 0.53 -18.59
C SER A 245 -18.03 -0.58 -17.76
N THR A 246 -17.83 -1.78 -18.30
CA THR A 246 -17.06 -2.86 -17.64
C THR A 246 -15.54 -2.65 -17.77
N LEU A 247 -15.09 -1.91 -18.80
CA LEU A 247 -13.65 -1.64 -19.02
C LEU A 247 -12.99 -0.77 -17.94
N GLY A 248 -13.73 0.10 -17.28
CA GLY A 248 -13.19 0.94 -16.22
C GLY A 248 -12.92 0.17 -14.93
N THR A 249 -13.78 -0.81 -14.54
CA THR A 249 -13.45 -1.78 -13.47
C THR A 249 -12.14 -2.48 -13.79
N TYR A 250 -11.84 -2.60 -15.06
CA TYR A 250 -10.67 -3.25 -15.60
C TYR A 250 -9.39 -2.42 -15.50
N MET A 251 -9.48 -1.10 -15.60
CA MET A 251 -8.30 -0.23 -15.54
C MET A 251 -7.88 0.09 -14.11
N SER A 252 -8.82 0.32 -13.19
CA SER A 252 -8.54 0.53 -11.77
C SER A 252 -8.21 -0.78 -11.05
N ALA A 253 -8.90 -1.88 -11.38
CA ALA A 253 -8.60 -3.20 -10.83
C ALA A 253 -7.27 -3.78 -11.34
N GLN A 254 -6.86 -3.49 -12.57
CA GLN A 254 -5.57 -3.94 -13.09
C GLN A 254 -4.38 -3.34 -12.36
N SER A 255 -4.46 -2.09 -11.95
CA SER A 255 -3.40 -1.52 -11.10
C SER A 255 -3.27 -2.31 -9.81
N PHE A 256 -4.39 -2.71 -9.20
CA PHE A 256 -4.42 -3.40 -7.90
C PHE A 256 -4.14 -4.92 -8.01
N GLU A 257 -4.71 -5.63 -8.99
CA GLU A 257 -4.50 -7.09 -9.15
C GLU A 257 -3.10 -7.44 -9.66
N ILE A 258 -2.52 -6.63 -10.54
CA ILE A 258 -1.18 -6.85 -11.05
C ILE A 258 -0.14 -6.58 -9.97
N TRP A 259 -0.34 -5.55 -9.17
CA TRP A 259 0.53 -5.24 -8.02
C TRP A 259 0.47 -6.34 -6.97
N GLY A 260 -0.71 -6.77 -6.58
CA GLY A 260 -0.88 -7.88 -5.64
C GLY A 260 -0.31 -9.19 -6.17
N SER A 261 -0.48 -9.50 -7.45
CA SER A 261 -0.02 -10.75 -8.03
C SER A 261 1.48 -10.77 -8.35
N LEU A 262 2.07 -9.65 -8.78
CA LEU A 262 3.54 -9.54 -9.00
C LEU A 262 4.29 -9.51 -7.68
N GLU A 263 3.76 -8.85 -6.65
CA GLU A 263 4.33 -8.90 -5.30
C GLU A 263 4.25 -10.30 -4.70
N LEU A 264 3.11 -10.95 -4.80
CA LEU A 264 2.92 -12.31 -4.32
C LEU A 264 3.80 -13.30 -5.09
N ARG A 265 3.98 -13.14 -6.41
CA ARG A 265 4.90 -13.95 -7.20
C ARG A 265 6.36 -13.64 -6.90
N ALA A 266 6.78 -12.39 -6.94
CA ALA A 266 8.15 -12.00 -6.59
C ALA A 266 8.49 -12.38 -5.14
N TYR A 267 7.50 -12.26 -4.25
CA TYR A 267 7.59 -12.72 -2.86
C TYR A 267 7.71 -14.25 -2.81
N SER A 268 6.85 -15.00 -3.51
CA SER A 268 6.88 -16.46 -3.52
C SER A 268 8.12 -17.04 -4.23
N GLU A 269 8.58 -16.44 -5.32
CA GLU A 269 9.75 -16.92 -6.06
C GLU A 269 11.08 -16.64 -5.35
N ARG A 270 11.18 -15.57 -4.55
CA ARG A 270 12.33 -15.34 -3.66
C ARG A 270 12.45 -16.42 -2.59
N PHE A 271 11.32 -16.98 -2.13
CA PHE A 271 11.28 -17.93 -1.02
C PHE A 271 11.30 -19.40 -1.45
N GLN A 272 11.08 -19.73 -2.73
CA GLN A 272 11.12 -21.11 -3.19
C GLN A 272 12.53 -21.67 -3.40
N LYS A 273 13.58 -20.87 -3.26
CA LYS A 273 14.96 -21.28 -3.62
C LYS A 273 15.83 -21.80 -2.48
N ASP A 274 15.50 -21.54 -1.21
CA ASP A 274 16.33 -22.00 -0.09
C ASP A 274 15.45 -22.54 1.04
N GLU A 275 15.51 -23.86 1.22
CA GLU A 275 14.79 -24.69 2.20
C GLU A 275 13.28 -24.83 1.97
N LYS A 276 12.80 -26.07 1.96
CA LYS A 276 11.37 -26.43 1.97
C LYS A 276 10.75 -25.94 3.30
N ILE A 277 10.29 -24.68 3.32
CA ILE A 277 9.54 -24.17 4.47
C ILE A 277 8.18 -24.87 4.44
N THR A 278 7.98 -25.74 5.43
CA THR A 278 6.68 -26.40 5.62
C THR A 278 5.70 -25.37 6.16
N MET A 279 4.70 -25.01 5.35
CA MET A 279 3.63 -24.10 5.79
C MET A 279 2.83 -24.72 6.92
N LYS A 280 2.75 -24.02 8.04
CA LYS A 280 1.98 -24.39 9.24
C LYS A 280 1.09 -23.21 9.65
N PRO A 281 0.03 -22.90 8.91
CA PRO A 281 -0.88 -21.84 9.32
C PRO A 281 -1.56 -22.21 10.64
N LEU A 282 -1.33 -21.40 11.68
CA LEU A 282 -1.92 -21.59 12.99
C LEU A 282 -3.44 -21.35 12.98
N LYS A 283 -4.18 -22.17 13.74
CA LYS A 283 -5.64 -22.12 13.88
C LYS A 283 -6.04 -21.82 15.32
N VAL A 284 -7.27 -21.38 15.51
CA VAL A 284 -7.88 -21.28 16.84
C VAL A 284 -7.88 -22.67 17.49
N GLY A 285 -7.42 -22.74 18.73
CA GLY A 285 -7.21 -23.97 19.50
C GLY A 285 -5.77 -24.49 19.50
N ASP A 286 -4.93 -24.08 18.54
CA ASP A 286 -3.52 -24.46 18.52
C ASP A 286 -2.74 -23.73 19.63
N TYR A 287 -1.65 -24.34 20.09
CA TYR A 287 -0.66 -23.65 20.93
C TYR A 287 0.23 -22.77 20.07
N MET A 288 0.38 -21.51 20.45
CA MET A 288 1.23 -20.56 19.77
C MET A 288 2.66 -20.61 20.28
N ASN A 289 3.47 -21.44 19.66
CA ASN A 289 4.91 -21.49 19.91
C ASN A 289 5.65 -20.69 18.82
N LEU A 290 5.54 -19.36 18.88
CA LEU A 290 6.13 -18.46 17.90
C LEU A 290 7.37 -17.78 18.48
N LYS A 291 8.51 -17.97 17.81
CA LYS A 291 9.75 -17.30 18.14
C LYS A 291 9.67 -15.82 17.77
N LEU A 292 10.16 -14.97 18.63
CA LEU A 292 10.13 -13.51 18.49
C LEU A 292 11.56 -12.98 18.30
N TYR A 293 11.76 -12.18 17.25
CA TYR A 293 13.08 -11.70 16.84
C TYR A 293 13.22 -10.20 17.03
N ASN A 294 14.43 -9.75 17.38
CA ASN A 294 14.80 -8.35 17.49
C ASN A 294 13.97 -7.57 18.54
N GLY A 295 13.52 -8.22 19.58
CA GLY A 295 12.75 -7.67 20.68
C GLY A 295 13.21 -8.18 22.06
N PRO A 296 12.49 -7.81 23.13
CA PRO A 296 12.94 -8.05 24.50
C PRO A 296 12.85 -9.52 24.95
N LEU A 297 11.95 -10.31 24.37
CA LEU A 297 11.72 -11.71 24.71
C LEU A 297 11.80 -12.57 23.44
N GLY A 298 12.18 -13.83 23.60
CA GLY A 298 12.50 -14.71 22.48
C GLY A 298 11.34 -15.55 21.96
N ASN A 299 10.20 -15.63 22.67
CA ASN A 299 9.07 -16.47 22.29
C ASN A 299 7.74 -15.94 22.84
N VAL A 300 6.63 -16.20 22.17
CA VAL A 300 5.28 -15.87 22.67
C VAL A 300 4.98 -16.61 23.98
N ASN A 301 5.52 -17.80 24.18
CA ASN A 301 5.37 -18.56 25.41
C ASN A 301 6.04 -17.91 26.65
N ASP A 302 6.94 -16.95 26.46
CA ASP A 302 7.57 -16.22 27.57
C ASP A 302 6.56 -15.28 28.27
N PHE A 303 5.39 -15.08 27.66
CA PHE A 303 4.25 -14.31 28.22
C PHE A 303 3.17 -15.20 28.87
N ARG A 304 3.40 -16.49 29.08
CA ARG A 304 2.42 -17.36 29.76
C ARG A 304 1.97 -16.77 31.09
N GLY A 305 0.71 -16.98 31.43
CA GLY A 305 0.04 -16.33 32.55
C GLY A 305 -0.64 -15.01 32.19
N LYS A 306 -0.37 -14.46 31.00
CA LYS A 306 -1.09 -13.31 30.42
C LYS A 306 -1.83 -13.73 29.14
N TYR A 307 -2.85 -12.97 28.78
CA TYR A 307 -3.32 -12.94 27.40
C TYR A 307 -2.24 -12.32 26.50
N VAL A 308 -2.13 -12.74 25.26
CA VAL A 308 -1.16 -12.16 24.32
C VAL A 308 -1.85 -11.77 23.02
N LEU A 309 -1.74 -10.51 22.66
CA LEU A 309 -2.12 -10.02 21.33
C LEU A 309 -0.85 -10.00 20.48
N VAL A 310 -0.81 -10.85 19.46
CA VAL A 310 0.26 -10.86 18.45
C VAL A 310 -0.30 -10.25 17.18
N ASP A 311 0.23 -9.13 16.71
CA ASP A 311 -0.25 -8.43 15.53
C ASP A 311 0.87 -8.19 14.52
N PHE A 312 0.65 -8.64 13.29
CA PHE A 312 1.54 -8.43 12.14
C PHE A 312 1.10 -7.19 11.38
N TRP A 313 2.01 -6.25 11.22
CA TRP A 313 1.75 -4.93 10.66
C TRP A 313 2.92 -4.41 9.83
N ALA A 314 2.71 -3.31 9.10
CA ALA A 314 3.78 -2.59 8.43
C ALA A 314 3.51 -1.08 8.45
N SER A 315 4.56 -0.27 8.33
CA SER A 315 4.47 1.19 8.33
C SER A 315 3.60 1.76 7.20
N TRP A 316 3.55 1.05 6.08
CA TRP A 316 2.74 1.38 4.90
C TRP A 316 1.31 0.81 4.96
N CYS A 317 0.95 0.04 5.99
CA CYS A 317 -0.37 -0.57 6.13
C CYS A 317 -1.34 0.40 6.81
N GLN A 318 -2.15 1.10 6.05
CA GLN A 318 -3.14 2.07 6.56
C GLN A 318 -4.16 1.44 7.53
N PRO A 319 -4.77 0.27 7.23
CA PRO A 319 -5.68 -0.37 8.19
C PRO A 319 -4.96 -0.75 9.50
N CYS A 320 -3.66 -1.10 9.43
CA CYS A 320 -2.87 -1.37 10.63
C CYS A 320 -2.70 -0.08 11.46
N MET A 321 -2.40 1.05 10.79
CA MET A 321 -2.25 2.34 11.48
C MET A 321 -3.54 2.78 12.16
N ALA A 322 -4.70 2.55 11.53
CA ALA A 322 -6.01 2.90 12.07
C ALA A 322 -6.34 2.19 13.39
N GLN A 323 -5.82 0.99 13.62
CA GLN A 323 -6.07 0.24 14.87
C GLN A 323 -5.03 0.47 15.98
N MET A 324 -3.91 1.15 15.70
CA MET A 324 -2.86 1.41 16.71
C MET A 324 -3.35 2.15 17.96
N PRO A 325 -4.25 3.15 17.88
CA PRO A 325 -4.81 3.77 19.07
C PRO A 325 -5.56 2.78 19.98
N ASN A 326 -6.32 1.84 19.41
CA ASN A 326 -7.04 0.82 20.18
C ASN A 326 -6.07 -0.23 20.76
N ILE A 327 -4.99 -0.55 20.07
CA ILE A 327 -3.92 -1.41 20.60
C ILE A 327 -3.26 -0.75 21.82
N ARG A 328 -2.97 0.55 21.76
CA ARG A 328 -2.45 1.30 22.94
C ARG A 328 -3.44 1.29 24.08
N TYR A 329 -4.72 1.56 23.79
CA TYR A 329 -5.77 1.51 24.80
C TYR A 329 -5.81 0.13 25.48
N ALA A 330 -5.79 -0.96 24.72
CA ALA A 330 -5.75 -2.32 25.26
C ALA A 330 -4.51 -2.57 26.13
N ALA A 331 -3.34 -2.11 25.69
CA ALA A 331 -2.08 -2.22 26.44
C ALA A 331 -2.10 -1.40 27.75
N GLN A 332 -2.84 -0.30 27.83
CA GLN A 332 -3.04 0.51 29.03
C GLN A 332 -4.05 -0.13 29.97
N GLU A 333 -5.21 -0.49 29.45
CA GLU A 333 -6.35 -1.00 30.21
C GLU A 333 -6.04 -2.35 30.85
N PHE A 334 -5.38 -3.23 30.13
CA PHE A 334 -5.09 -4.60 30.57
C PHE A 334 -3.59 -4.84 30.82
N ARG A 335 -2.85 -3.83 31.23
CA ARG A 335 -1.37 -3.88 31.37
C ARG A 335 -0.85 -5.05 32.18
N ASP A 336 -1.62 -5.49 33.19
CA ASP A 336 -1.23 -6.59 34.08
C ASP A 336 -1.64 -7.96 33.53
N ASP A 337 -2.65 -7.99 32.65
CA ASP A 337 -3.29 -9.18 32.11
C ASP A 337 -2.98 -9.44 30.63
N LEU A 338 -2.58 -8.41 29.87
CA LEU A 338 -2.33 -8.50 28.43
C LEU A 338 -0.88 -8.14 28.10
N ALA A 339 -0.24 -8.97 27.31
CA ALA A 339 0.99 -8.63 26.59
C ALA A 339 0.66 -8.30 25.13
N VAL A 340 1.18 -7.19 24.62
CA VAL A 340 1.06 -6.80 23.20
C VAL A 340 2.40 -7.03 22.53
N CYS A 341 2.39 -7.81 21.43
CA CYS A 341 3.52 -8.12 20.58
C CYS A 341 3.24 -7.64 19.15
N LEU A 342 3.86 -6.54 18.72
CA LEU A 342 3.77 -6.02 17.36
C LEU A 342 4.94 -6.52 16.54
N ILE A 343 4.67 -7.24 15.44
CA ILE A 343 5.68 -7.80 14.56
C ILE A 343 5.64 -7.01 13.23
N GLY A 344 6.62 -6.14 13.03
CA GLY A 344 6.75 -5.36 11.82
C GLY A 344 7.29 -6.18 10.66
N ILE A 345 6.57 -6.19 9.53
CA ILE A 345 6.96 -6.90 8.31
C ILE A 345 7.50 -5.96 7.22
N ASP A 346 7.90 -4.76 7.59
CA ASP A 346 8.59 -3.84 6.68
C ASP A 346 9.93 -4.42 6.23
N GLU A 347 10.28 -4.25 4.97
CA GLU A 347 11.64 -4.58 4.48
C GLU A 347 12.68 -3.54 4.96
N ASN A 348 12.24 -2.31 5.22
CA ASN A 348 13.09 -1.23 5.70
C ASN A 348 12.95 -1.02 7.21
N ARG A 349 13.95 -1.50 7.96
CA ARG A 349 13.96 -1.38 9.44
C ARG A 349 13.98 0.07 9.93
N LYS A 350 14.63 0.99 9.22
CA LYS A 350 14.68 2.40 9.62
C LYS A 350 13.29 3.03 9.54
N GLN A 351 12.57 2.77 8.46
CA GLN A 351 11.20 3.24 8.26
C GLN A 351 10.25 2.65 9.29
N TRP A 352 10.28 1.32 9.47
CA TRP A 352 9.52 0.66 10.54
C TRP A 352 9.77 1.30 11.90
N TRP A 353 11.06 1.48 12.29
CA TRP A 353 11.40 2.04 13.59
C TRP A 353 11.03 3.53 13.71
N SER A 354 11.10 4.30 12.64
CA SER A 354 10.61 5.68 12.60
C SER A 354 9.10 5.73 12.89
N THR A 355 8.33 4.86 12.24
CA THR A 355 6.87 4.75 12.45
C THR A 355 6.54 4.31 13.88
N VAL A 356 7.27 3.35 14.45
CA VAL A 356 7.13 2.95 15.87
C VAL A 356 7.28 4.15 16.80
N LYS A 357 8.24 5.04 16.53
CA LYS A 357 8.44 6.27 17.33
C LYS A 357 7.35 7.30 17.09
N GLU A 358 7.06 7.58 15.85
CA GLU A 358 6.08 8.59 15.42
C GLU A 358 4.67 8.28 15.91
N LYS A 359 4.24 7.03 15.80
CA LYS A 359 2.91 6.58 16.22
C LYS A 359 2.84 6.20 17.71
N ASP A 360 3.89 6.49 18.46
CA ASP A 360 3.95 6.27 19.90
C ASP A 360 3.64 4.82 20.34
N MET A 361 4.22 3.86 19.61
CA MET A 361 4.06 2.44 19.86
C MET A 361 5.18 1.86 20.75
N ARG A 362 5.82 2.70 21.55
CA ARG A 362 6.88 2.34 22.51
C ARG A 362 6.28 2.19 23.91
N ASN A 363 7.03 1.49 24.76
CA ASN A 363 6.71 1.44 26.19
C ASN A 363 6.73 2.85 26.80
N LYS A 364 5.75 3.13 27.64
CA LYS A 364 5.70 4.34 28.48
C LYS A 364 5.51 3.97 29.95
N ASP A 365 6.32 4.58 30.79
CA ASP A 365 6.23 4.49 32.24
C ASP A 365 5.54 5.73 32.86
N LEU A 366 5.45 5.75 34.19
CA LEU A 366 4.81 6.84 34.92
C LEU A 366 5.52 8.20 34.79
N THR A 367 6.76 8.24 34.31
CA THR A 367 7.46 9.51 34.06
C THR A 367 7.04 10.16 32.72
N GLN A 368 6.39 9.38 31.87
CA GLN A 368 6.03 9.76 30.49
C GLN A 368 4.51 9.86 30.27
N THR A 369 3.70 9.22 31.15
CA THR A 369 2.23 9.19 31.03
C THR A 369 1.58 8.80 32.36
N ASP A 370 0.37 9.33 32.62
CA ASP A 370 -0.48 8.94 33.75
C ASP A 370 -0.99 7.49 33.61
N ARG A 371 -0.98 6.95 32.39
CA ARG A 371 -1.39 5.58 32.08
C ARG A 371 -0.25 4.82 31.40
N PRO A 372 0.66 4.22 32.18
CA PRO A 372 1.78 3.48 31.62
C PRO A 372 1.33 2.22 30.88
N TYR A 373 2.06 1.88 29.83
CA TYR A 373 1.79 0.70 29.04
C TYR A 373 3.05 0.10 28.44
N LYS A 374 2.95 -1.18 28.06
CA LYS A 374 4.05 -1.90 27.43
C LYS A 374 3.59 -2.51 26.12
N ILE A 375 4.21 -2.08 25.03
CA ILE A 375 4.08 -2.65 23.70
C ILE A 375 5.44 -3.20 23.29
N ASN A 376 5.50 -4.51 23.04
CA ASN A 376 6.74 -5.17 22.64
C ASN A 376 6.80 -5.17 21.12
N ASN A 377 7.82 -4.52 20.57
CA ASN A 377 8.04 -4.42 19.13
C ASN A 377 9.08 -5.43 18.67
N TYR A 378 8.75 -6.16 17.63
CA TYR A 378 9.59 -7.18 16.99
C TYR A 378 9.68 -6.89 15.51
N TYR A 379 10.77 -7.33 14.88
CA TYR A 379 11.01 -7.10 13.48
C TYR A 379 11.17 -8.41 12.73
N ALA A 380 10.41 -8.58 11.65
CA ALA A 380 10.24 -9.87 10.99
C ALA A 380 11.42 -10.30 10.10
N TYR A 381 12.33 -9.38 9.76
CA TYR A 381 13.42 -9.67 8.83
C TYR A 381 14.78 -9.83 9.51
N ASP A 382 15.55 -10.80 9.00
CA ASP A 382 16.99 -10.90 9.23
C ASP A 382 17.70 -9.91 8.28
N GLU A 383 18.28 -8.87 8.84
CA GLU A 383 18.97 -7.82 8.05
C GLU A 383 20.17 -8.35 7.28
N LYS A 384 20.88 -9.38 7.82
CA LYS A 384 22.04 -9.99 7.16
C LYS A 384 21.62 -10.83 5.97
N LYS A 385 20.54 -11.60 6.10
CA LYS A 385 19.99 -12.45 5.04
C LYS A 385 19.07 -11.70 4.10
N ARG A 386 18.60 -10.49 4.50
CA ARG A 386 17.58 -9.70 3.79
C ARG A 386 16.33 -10.52 3.48
N ALA A 387 15.92 -11.34 4.42
CA ALA A 387 14.78 -12.24 4.30
C ALA A 387 13.99 -12.28 5.61
N MET A 388 12.68 -12.50 5.50
CA MET A 388 11.84 -12.75 6.66
C MET A 388 12.27 -14.05 7.35
N TYR A 389 12.22 -14.08 8.68
CA TYR A 389 12.52 -15.30 9.43
C TYR A 389 11.59 -16.45 9.03
N PRO A 390 12.12 -17.70 8.87
CA PRO A 390 11.35 -18.85 8.40
C PRO A 390 10.08 -19.12 9.21
N GLU A 391 10.12 -18.88 10.52
CA GLU A 391 8.97 -19.05 11.40
C GLU A 391 7.79 -18.15 11.03
N TYR A 392 8.04 -16.92 10.63
CA TYR A 392 6.98 -16.00 10.17
C TYR A 392 6.50 -16.35 8.77
N GLN A 393 7.41 -16.79 7.91
CA GLN A 393 7.04 -17.26 6.56
C GLN A 393 6.10 -18.48 6.64
N SER A 394 6.36 -19.41 7.58
CA SER A 394 5.56 -20.63 7.76
C SER A 394 4.11 -20.37 8.18
N LEU A 395 3.80 -19.20 8.73
CA LEU A 395 2.44 -18.81 9.12
C LEU A 395 1.49 -18.55 7.95
N ASP A 396 2.02 -18.43 6.73
CA ASP A 396 1.26 -18.18 5.50
C ASP A 396 0.33 -16.96 5.58
N ILE A 397 0.86 -15.84 6.12
CA ILE A 397 0.12 -14.59 6.25
C ILE A 397 -0.06 -13.95 4.88
N LYS A 398 -1.28 -13.91 4.37
CA LYS A 398 -1.61 -13.37 3.04
C LYS A 398 -1.89 -11.87 3.03
N THR A 399 -2.42 -11.36 4.13
CA THR A 399 -2.85 -9.95 4.26
C THR A 399 -2.53 -9.43 5.65
N ILE A 400 -2.31 -8.12 5.78
CA ILE A 400 -2.20 -7.42 7.05
C ILE A 400 -3.27 -6.31 7.12
N PRO A 401 -3.76 -5.93 8.33
CA PRO A 401 -3.38 -6.48 9.64
C PRO A 401 -3.74 -7.95 9.79
N HIS A 402 -2.90 -8.71 10.48
CA HIS A 402 -3.13 -10.11 10.78
C HIS A 402 -2.76 -10.37 12.22
N ASN A 403 -3.70 -10.85 13.03
CA ASN A 403 -3.46 -11.00 14.44
C ASN A 403 -3.94 -12.34 15.01
N TYR A 404 -3.39 -12.65 16.17
CA TYR A 404 -3.78 -13.75 17.02
C TYR A 404 -3.98 -13.24 18.45
N LEU A 405 -5.08 -13.65 19.07
CA LEU A 405 -5.28 -13.51 20.50
C LEU A 405 -5.04 -14.87 21.15
N VAL A 406 -4.13 -14.87 22.12
CA VAL A 406 -3.67 -16.09 22.82
C VAL A 406 -4.07 -16.00 24.28
N ASP A 407 -4.55 -17.08 24.86
CA ASP A 407 -4.91 -17.16 26.28
C ASP A 407 -3.70 -17.35 27.19
N ARG A 408 -3.93 -17.35 28.51
CA ARG A 408 -2.91 -17.50 29.54
C ARG A 408 -2.15 -18.82 29.48
N SER A 409 -2.76 -19.86 28.86
CA SER A 409 -2.12 -21.17 28.67
C SER A 409 -1.27 -21.26 27.41
N GLY A 410 -1.35 -20.24 26.53
CA GLY A 410 -0.65 -20.19 25.25
C GLY A 410 -1.47 -20.73 24.08
N ARG A 411 -2.81 -20.93 24.22
CA ARG A 411 -3.70 -21.33 23.12
C ARG A 411 -4.24 -20.13 22.40
N ILE A 412 -4.34 -20.23 21.08
CA ILE A 412 -4.98 -19.23 20.23
C ILE A 412 -6.49 -19.31 20.45
N ILE A 413 -7.09 -18.22 20.92
CA ILE A 413 -8.53 -18.10 21.17
C ILE A 413 -9.26 -17.21 20.17
N ALA A 414 -8.51 -16.48 19.33
CA ALA A 414 -9.03 -15.77 18.16
C ALA A 414 -7.92 -15.52 17.13
N LYS A 415 -8.32 -15.38 15.88
CA LYS A 415 -7.46 -15.06 14.73
C LYS A 415 -8.15 -14.05 13.84
N ASN A 416 -7.41 -13.06 13.33
CA ASN A 416 -7.93 -12.00 12.45
C ASN A 416 -9.17 -11.29 13.04
N ILE A 417 -9.13 -11.04 14.33
CA ILE A 417 -10.18 -10.33 15.06
C ILE A 417 -9.92 -8.82 15.03
N SER A 418 -10.98 -8.00 14.94
CA SER A 418 -10.78 -6.55 15.14
C SER A 418 -10.30 -6.26 16.56
N ILE A 419 -9.49 -5.22 16.73
CA ILE A 419 -8.93 -4.91 18.07
C ILE A 419 -10.03 -4.56 19.06
N THR A 420 -11.12 -3.92 18.61
CA THR A 420 -12.29 -3.65 19.47
C THR A 420 -12.93 -4.94 20.00
N LEU A 421 -13.16 -5.92 19.11
CA LEU A 421 -13.68 -7.23 19.53
C LEU A 421 -12.68 -8.01 20.40
N ALA A 422 -11.37 -7.85 20.19
CA ALA A 422 -10.35 -8.44 21.05
C ALA A 422 -10.42 -7.85 22.46
N ILE A 423 -10.60 -6.53 22.60
CA ILE A 423 -10.80 -5.84 23.87
C ILE A 423 -12.04 -6.37 24.60
N ASP A 424 -13.18 -6.47 23.92
CA ASP A 424 -14.43 -6.98 24.50
C ASP A 424 -14.26 -8.42 24.98
N LYS A 425 -13.60 -9.25 24.16
CA LYS A 425 -13.33 -10.65 24.52
C LYS A 425 -12.43 -10.78 25.74
N ILE A 426 -11.39 -9.95 25.86
CA ILE A 426 -10.51 -9.93 27.02
C ILE A 426 -11.30 -9.49 28.26
N LYS A 427 -12.11 -8.44 28.18
CA LYS A 427 -12.96 -8.00 29.30
C LYS A 427 -13.86 -9.12 29.82
N ALA A 428 -14.59 -9.77 28.90
CA ALA A 428 -15.50 -10.86 29.27
C ALA A 428 -14.76 -12.05 29.93
N LEU A 429 -13.54 -12.34 29.47
CA LEU A 429 -12.73 -13.41 30.06
C LEU A 429 -12.23 -13.04 31.46
N LEU A 430 -11.76 -11.81 31.66
CA LEU A 430 -11.31 -11.33 32.97
C LEU A 430 -12.47 -11.23 33.98
N GLU A 431 -13.67 -10.84 33.54
CA GLU A 431 -14.86 -10.86 34.38
C GLU A 431 -15.23 -12.28 34.83
N LYS A 432 -15.15 -13.23 33.92
CA LYS A 432 -15.40 -14.65 34.22
C LYS A 432 -14.36 -15.22 35.20
N GLU A 433 -13.08 -14.86 35.06
CA GLU A 433 -12.01 -15.28 35.97
C GLU A 433 -12.21 -14.72 37.40
N LYS A 434 -12.77 -13.51 37.56
CA LYS A 434 -13.08 -12.91 38.86
C LYS A 434 -14.26 -13.59 39.58
N GLN A 435 -15.10 -14.31 38.86
CA GLN A 435 -16.28 -15.02 39.40
C GLN A 435 -15.97 -16.48 39.82
N GLN A 436 -14.77 -16.99 39.47
CA GLN A 436 -14.27 -18.30 39.83
C GLN A 436 -13.31 -18.22 41.04
#